data_3e159b75fe31e02ed9c6e68eb29e9f44
#
_entry.id   3e159b75fe31e02ed9c6e68eb29e9f44
#
_cell.length_a   1.000
_cell.length_b   1.000
_cell.length_c   1.000
_cell.angle_alpha   90.00
_cell.angle_beta   90.00
_cell.angle_gamma   90.00
#
_symmetry.space_group_name_H-M   'P 1'
#
loop_
_entity.id
_entity.type
_entity.pdbx_description
1 polymer ?
#
loop_
_entity_poly.entity_id
_entity_poly.type
_entity_poly.pdbx_seq_one_letter_code
_entity_poly.pdbx_strand_id
1 'polypeptide(L)'
;MSDDDAARVAVMGAVAYDIIGKTDKIFASNGPGLNCKVTSQQEFFGGCAGNVAYGLKLLDTRCSLLSLAGSEDFRRYAQHLGSDLSGVLSVKGVHCAKANIITDPNGTQFTAFSPGPEVDRATWEAHLRNQSFTALDMFVCVPFPVPLMGGALEIAKTANPNIFNLWVPGQYADSMSADDLRRALMHCDLLIGNAHEIGYIRQTAPGCLTNKSVIETDGARPVRTVLSDGNQRTLPTPRISPAVDPTGCGDAFVAGLIPQLLQALDALGSAHWERKINAIVRAGIHQAGLCLSQRGSQTYRRR
;
A
#
# COMPACT_ATOMS: atom_id res chain seq x y z
N MET A 1 26.42 -12.29 -9.68
CA MET A 1 25.67 -11.30 -8.91
C MET A 1 26.20 -11.39 -7.50
N SER A 2 26.78 -10.33 -6.96
CA SER A 2 27.21 -10.29 -5.56
C SER A 2 25.97 -10.38 -4.64
N ASP A 3 26.09 -10.98 -3.45
CA ASP A 3 25.00 -11.06 -2.44
C ASP A 3 24.38 -9.70 -2.10
N ASP A 4 25.08 -8.61 -2.41
CA ASP A 4 24.65 -7.21 -2.22
C ASP A 4 23.55 -6.77 -3.23
N ASP A 5 23.17 -7.61 -4.18
CA ASP A 5 22.30 -7.25 -5.30
C ASP A 5 20.85 -7.78 -5.17
N ALA A 6 20.54 -8.57 -4.14
CA ALA A 6 19.24 -9.17 -3.91
C ALA A 6 18.25 -8.20 -3.24
N ALA A 7 16.95 -8.31 -3.58
CA ALA A 7 15.90 -7.58 -2.89
C ALA A 7 15.72 -8.12 -1.46
N ARG A 8 15.73 -7.23 -0.46
CA ARG A 8 15.48 -7.55 0.95
C ARG A 8 14.00 -7.43 1.32
N VAL A 9 13.19 -6.82 0.44
CA VAL A 9 11.78 -6.51 0.67
C VAL A 9 10.95 -7.10 -0.45
N ALA A 10 9.84 -7.77 -0.12
CA ALA A 10 8.78 -8.06 -1.06
C ALA A 10 7.56 -7.18 -0.76
N VAL A 11 6.96 -6.60 -1.80
CA VAL A 11 5.74 -5.80 -1.69
C VAL A 11 4.62 -6.51 -2.44
N MET A 12 3.58 -6.91 -1.71
CA MET A 12 2.39 -7.55 -2.28
C MET A 12 1.20 -6.59 -2.28
N GLY A 13 0.50 -6.51 -3.40
CA GLY A 13 -0.72 -5.71 -3.54
C GLY A 13 -1.02 -5.38 -4.99
N ALA A 14 -1.92 -4.43 -5.22
CA ALA A 14 -2.38 -4.09 -6.55
C ALA A 14 -1.37 -3.27 -7.36
N VAL A 15 -1.30 -3.55 -8.67
CA VAL A 15 -0.84 -2.62 -9.71
C VAL A 15 -2.06 -2.17 -10.52
N ALA A 16 -2.14 -0.89 -10.86
CA ALA A 16 -3.29 -0.32 -11.54
C ALA A 16 -2.89 0.88 -12.41
N TYR A 17 -3.82 1.32 -13.26
CA TYR A 17 -3.75 2.61 -13.93
C TYR A 17 -4.84 3.52 -13.37
N ASP A 18 -4.46 4.72 -12.97
CA ASP A 18 -5.37 5.75 -12.48
C ASP A 18 -5.66 6.75 -13.62
N ILE A 19 -6.90 6.78 -14.08
CA ILE A 19 -7.36 7.66 -15.13
C ILE A 19 -8.07 8.84 -14.47
N ILE A 20 -7.31 9.93 -14.25
CA ILE A 20 -7.77 11.10 -13.50
C ILE A 20 -8.30 12.15 -14.46
N GLY A 21 -9.59 12.47 -14.35
CA GLY A 21 -10.27 13.43 -15.22
C GLY A 21 -11.04 14.51 -14.46
N LYS A 22 -11.47 15.53 -15.20
CA LYS A 22 -12.40 16.57 -14.73
C LYS A 22 -13.64 16.59 -15.62
N THR A 23 -14.78 16.92 -15.04
CA THR A 23 -16.03 17.11 -15.77
C THR A 23 -16.50 18.56 -15.68
N ASP A 24 -17.39 18.94 -16.61
CA ASP A 24 -18.05 20.24 -16.66
C ASP A 24 -19.33 20.31 -15.81
N LYS A 25 -19.82 19.18 -15.28
CA LYS A 25 -21.05 19.10 -14.50
C LYS A 25 -20.82 18.69 -13.07
N ILE A 26 -21.64 19.22 -12.18
CA ILE A 26 -21.70 18.84 -10.77
C ILE A 26 -22.42 17.50 -10.62
N PHE A 27 -21.88 16.59 -9.82
CA PHE A 27 -22.46 15.26 -9.61
C PHE A 27 -23.74 15.24 -8.77
N ALA A 28 -24.02 16.29 -8.00
CA ALA A 28 -25.26 16.44 -7.26
C ALA A 28 -26.44 16.64 -8.23
N SER A 29 -27.06 15.56 -8.68
CA SER A 29 -28.28 15.64 -9.46
C SER A 29 -29.30 14.59 -9.03
N ASN A 30 -30.52 15.00 -8.85
CA ASN A 30 -31.70 14.18 -8.55
C ASN A 30 -32.30 13.53 -9.80
N GLY A 31 -31.53 13.23 -10.83
CA GLY A 31 -32.02 12.73 -12.11
C GLY A 31 -31.65 11.27 -12.40
N PRO A 32 -32.40 10.59 -13.29
CA PRO A 32 -32.14 9.19 -13.65
C PRO A 32 -30.98 9.05 -14.65
N GLY A 33 -29.78 9.30 -14.21
CA GLY A 33 -28.58 9.20 -15.01
C GLY A 33 -27.84 10.52 -15.17
N LEU A 34 -26.51 10.46 -15.02
CA LEU A 34 -25.62 11.58 -15.17
C LEU A 34 -24.86 11.47 -16.50
N ASN A 35 -25.16 12.38 -17.43
CA ASN A 35 -24.36 12.57 -18.65
C ASN A 35 -23.46 13.80 -18.46
N CYS A 36 -22.16 13.62 -18.41
CA CYS A 36 -21.21 14.71 -18.32
C CYS A 36 -20.10 14.59 -19.37
N LYS A 37 -19.56 15.73 -19.77
CA LYS A 37 -18.39 15.78 -20.63
C LYS A 37 -17.12 15.74 -19.78
N VAL A 38 -16.21 14.83 -20.07
CA VAL A 38 -14.87 14.86 -19.51
C VAL A 38 -14.08 15.94 -20.25
N THR A 39 -13.70 17.00 -19.54
CA THR A 39 -13.03 18.18 -20.11
C THR A 39 -11.50 18.03 -20.15
N SER A 40 -10.95 17.22 -19.25
CA SER A 40 -9.55 16.83 -19.26
C SER A 40 -9.40 15.44 -18.67
N GLN A 41 -8.46 14.65 -19.20
CA GLN A 41 -8.18 13.31 -18.71
C GLN A 41 -6.68 13.02 -18.86
N GLN A 42 -6.11 12.38 -17.86
CA GLN A 42 -4.72 11.91 -17.91
C GLN A 42 -4.61 10.57 -17.19
N GLU A 43 -3.83 9.67 -17.78
CA GLU A 43 -3.52 8.39 -17.17
C GLU A 43 -2.22 8.47 -16.38
N PHE A 44 -2.21 7.83 -15.20
CA PHE A 44 -1.08 7.69 -14.32
C PHE A 44 -0.88 6.22 -13.96
N PHE A 45 0.34 5.86 -13.60
CA PHE A 45 0.59 4.60 -12.94
C PHE A 45 0.12 4.69 -11.49
N GLY A 46 -0.56 3.64 -11.00
CA GLY A 46 -1.18 3.59 -9.69
C GLY A 46 -1.19 2.17 -9.12
N GLY A 47 -2.08 1.92 -8.15
CA GLY A 47 -2.14 0.68 -7.39
C GLY A 47 -1.15 0.65 -6.23
N CYS A 48 -1.63 0.20 -5.06
CA CYS A 48 -0.91 0.38 -3.80
C CYS A 48 0.48 -0.24 -3.78
N ALA A 49 0.64 -1.49 -4.31
CA ALA A 49 1.97 -2.11 -4.34
C ALA A 49 2.91 -1.42 -5.33
N GLY A 50 2.40 -1.01 -6.48
CA GLY A 50 3.19 -0.24 -7.43
C GLY A 50 3.62 1.13 -6.89
N ASN A 51 2.75 1.80 -6.14
CA ASN A 51 3.05 3.08 -5.50
C ASN A 51 4.14 2.93 -4.43
N VAL A 52 4.06 1.87 -3.60
CA VAL A 52 5.11 1.55 -2.61
C VAL A 52 6.42 1.22 -3.32
N ALA A 53 6.41 0.34 -4.33
CA ALA A 53 7.61 -0.03 -5.07
C ALA A 53 8.25 1.17 -5.79
N TYR A 54 7.44 2.08 -6.35
CA TYR A 54 7.92 3.33 -6.92
C TYR A 54 8.61 4.21 -5.86
N GLY A 55 8.00 4.38 -4.69
CA GLY A 55 8.58 5.13 -3.58
C GLY A 55 9.89 4.52 -3.08
N LEU A 56 9.99 3.19 -2.98
CA LEU A 56 11.23 2.47 -2.63
C LEU A 56 12.33 2.68 -3.67
N LYS A 57 11.98 2.62 -4.96
CA LYS A 57 12.92 2.94 -6.05
C LYS A 57 13.52 4.33 -5.91
N LEU A 58 12.72 5.35 -5.55
CA LEU A 58 13.21 6.70 -5.30
C LEU A 58 14.15 6.79 -4.09
N LEU A 59 14.06 5.84 -3.16
CA LEU A 59 14.87 5.75 -1.95
C LEU A 59 16.03 4.75 -2.09
N ASP A 60 16.34 4.34 -3.32
CA ASP A 60 17.41 3.37 -3.64
C ASP A 60 17.26 2.05 -2.86
N THR A 61 16.01 1.67 -2.54
CA THR A 61 15.68 0.43 -1.81
C THR A 61 15.07 -0.56 -2.80
N ARG A 62 15.75 -1.66 -3.04
CA ARG A 62 15.27 -2.70 -3.95
C ARG A 62 14.15 -3.50 -3.31
N CYS A 63 13.13 -3.80 -4.10
CA CYS A 63 12.04 -4.69 -3.71
C CYS A 63 11.64 -5.60 -4.86
N SER A 64 11.14 -6.79 -4.53
CA SER A 64 10.38 -7.63 -5.45
C SER A 64 8.90 -7.29 -5.34
N LEU A 65 8.18 -7.32 -6.47
CA LEU A 65 6.75 -7.03 -6.54
C LEU A 65 5.96 -8.32 -6.69
N LEU A 66 5.01 -8.55 -5.78
CA LEU A 66 4.06 -9.65 -5.81
C LEU A 66 2.67 -9.10 -6.15
N SER A 67 2.17 -9.36 -7.34
CA SER A 67 0.92 -8.78 -7.82
C SER A 67 0.26 -9.63 -8.89
N LEU A 68 -0.99 -9.30 -9.21
CA LEU A 68 -1.67 -9.76 -10.43
C LEU A 68 -1.58 -8.66 -11.49
N ALA A 69 -1.29 -9.04 -12.72
CA ALA A 69 -1.24 -8.10 -13.83
C ALA A 69 -1.91 -8.68 -15.08
N GLY A 70 -2.60 -7.84 -15.83
CA GLY A 70 -3.15 -8.21 -17.13
C GLY A 70 -2.10 -8.14 -18.23
N SER A 71 -2.01 -9.17 -19.08
CA SER A 71 -0.98 -9.25 -20.12
C SER A 71 -1.07 -8.13 -21.16
N GLU A 72 -2.26 -7.51 -21.33
CA GLU A 72 -2.52 -6.59 -22.43
C GLU A 72 -1.80 -5.23 -22.28
N ASP A 73 -1.57 -4.79 -21.04
CA ASP A 73 -0.99 -3.46 -20.77
C ASP A 73 0.12 -3.44 -19.69
N PHE A 74 0.40 -4.57 -19.03
CA PHE A 74 1.40 -4.63 -17.97
C PHE A 74 2.82 -4.29 -18.43
N ARG A 75 3.19 -4.57 -19.68
CA ARG A 75 4.54 -4.28 -20.20
C ARG A 75 4.96 -2.83 -20.00
N ARG A 76 4.05 -1.89 -20.23
CA ARG A 76 4.29 -0.46 -20.03
C ARG A 76 4.51 -0.11 -18.55
N TYR A 77 3.73 -0.74 -17.68
CA TYR A 77 3.88 -0.60 -16.23
C TYR A 77 5.24 -1.13 -15.76
N ALA A 78 5.62 -2.30 -16.22
CA ALA A 78 6.90 -2.93 -15.93
C ALA A 78 8.10 -2.05 -16.31
N GLN A 79 8.06 -1.45 -17.50
CA GLN A 79 9.09 -0.52 -17.97
C GLN A 79 9.20 0.73 -17.10
N HIS A 80 8.07 1.27 -16.63
CA HIS A 80 8.04 2.43 -15.75
C HIS A 80 8.66 2.11 -14.38
N LEU A 81 8.26 1.00 -13.77
CA LEU A 81 8.68 0.67 -12.43
C LEU A 81 10.15 0.21 -12.38
N GLY A 82 10.56 -0.69 -13.29
CA GLY A 82 11.95 -1.18 -13.36
C GLY A 82 12.41 -1.95 -12.12
N SER A 83 11.47 -2.48 -11.30
CA SER A 83 11.74 -3.31 -10.12
C SER A 83 11.83 -4.79 -10.51
N ASP A 84 12.19 -5.67 -9.56
CA ASP A 84 12.04 -7.10 -9.75
C ASP A 84 10.54 -7.47 -9.82
N LEU A 85 10.12 -7.97 -10.97
CA LEU A 85 8.74 -8.30 -11.31
C LEU A 85 8.53 -9.80 -11.46
N SER A 86 9.51 -10.62 -11.07
CA SER A 86 9.43 -12.09 -11.18
C SER A 86 8.27 -12.68 -10.37
N GLY A 87 7.85 -12.00 -9.30
CA GLY A 87 6.70 -12.35 -8.47
C GLY A 87 5.34 -11.87 -9.00
N VAL A 88 5.28 -11.25 -10.19
CA VAL A 88 4.01 -10.81 -10.78
C VAL A 88 3.39 -11.95 -11.58
N LEU A 89 2.18 -12.38 -11.17
CA LEU A 89 1.40 -13.36 -11.91
C LEU A 89 0.62 -12.68 -13.03
N SER A 90 1.02 -12.96 -14.28
CA SER A 90 0.38 -12.38 -15.47
C SER A 90 -0.79 -13.24 -15.95
N VAL A 91 -1.96 -12.63 -16.07
CA VAL A 91 -3.18 -13.26 -16.61
C VAL A 91 -3.39 -12.84 -18.06
N LYS A 92 -3.50 -13.82 -18.97
CA LYS A 92 -3.60 -13.59 -20.41
C LYS A 92 -4.95 -13.02 -20.83
N GLY A 93 -4.95 -12.11 -21.82
CA GLY A 93 -6.16 -11.61 -22.48
C GLY A 93 -6.97 -10.60 -21.66
N VAL A 94 -6.41 -10.09 -20.57
CA VAL A 94 -7.07 -9.08 -19.72
C VAL A 94 -6.14 -7.89 -19.49
N HIS A 95 -6.73 -6.74 -19.18
CA HIS A 95 -6.00 -5.54 -18.76
C HIS A 95 -5.70 -5.55 -17.27
N CYS A 96 -4.70 -4.78 -16.85
CA CYS A 96 -4.48 -4.46 -15.45
C CYS A 96 -5.68 -3.70 -14.85
N ALA A 97 -5.77 -3.66 -13.53
CA ALA A 97 -6.78 -2.87 -12.83
C ALA A 97 -6.74 -1.40 -13.26
N LYS A 98 -7.91 -0.74 -13.27
CA LYS A 98 -8.05 0.67 -13.65
C LYS A 98 -9.01 1.38 -12.71
N ALA A 99 -8.61 2.56 -12.24
CA ALA A 99 -9.47 3.48 -11.51
C ALA A 99 -9.78 4.69 -12.41
N ASN A 100 -11.05 4.86 -12.82
CA ASN A 100 -11.50 6.07 -13.49
C ASN A 100 -11.97 7.05 -12.42
N ILE A 101 -11.19 8.08 -12.15
CA ILE A 101 -11.40 9.07 -11.09
C ILE A 101 -11.80 10.38 -11.77
N ILE A 102 -13.06 10.76 -11.67
CA ILE A 102 -13.62 11.97 -12.28
C ILE A 102 -13.95 12.97 -11.16
N THR A 103 -13.42 14.19 -11.27
CA THR A 103 -13.68 15.27 -10.33
C THR A 103 -14.62 16.30 -10.96
N ASP A 104 -15.67 16.66 -10.25
CA ASP A 104 -16.61 17.70 -10.65
C ASP A 104 -16.11 19.13 -10.34
N PRO A 105 -16.79 20.20 -10.81
CA PRO A 105 -16.39 21.58 -10.52
C PRO A 105 -16.36 21.95 -9.02
N ASN A 106 -17.09 21.22 -8.17
CA ASN A 106 -17.11 21.42 -6.71
C ASN A 106 -16.02 20.62 -5.97
N GLY A 107 -15.21 19.82 -6.71
CA GLY A 107 -14.19 18.96 -6.11
C GLY A 107 -14.69 17.60 -5.65
N THR A 108 -15.97 17.27 -5.89
CA THR A 108 -16.52 15.93 -5.59
C THR A 108 -15.95 14.92 -6.57
N GLN A 109 -15.50 13.78 -6.07
CA GLN A 109 -14.94 12.71 -6.90
C GLN A 109 -15.93 11.56 -7.06
N PHE A 110 -16.02 11.06 -8.28
CA PHE A 110 -16.61 9.78 -8.63
C PHE A 110 -15.51 8.84 -9.09
N THR A 111 -15.44 7.64 -8.51
CA THR A 111 -14.47 6.61 -8.90
C THR A 111 -15.21 5.37 -9.40
N ALA A 112 -14.95 4.99 -10.65
CA ALA A 112 -15.33 3.70 -11.20
C ALA A 112 -14.09 2.80 -11.29
N PHE A 113 -14.08 1.73 -10.51
CA PHE A 113 -12.95 0.81 -10.42
C PHE A 113 -13.20 -0.46 -11.22
N SER A 114 -12.27 -0.79 -12.12
CA SER A 114 -12.19 -2.07 -12.83
C SER A 114 -11.11 -2.91 -12.17
N PRO A 115 -11.44 -4.05 -11.52
CA PRO A 115 -10.50 -4.79 -10.68
C PRO A 115 -9.33 -5.43 -11.43
N GLY A 116 -9.44 -5.56 -12.76
CA GLY A 116 -8.40 -6.19 -13.59
C GLY A 116 -8.44 -7.71 -13.52
N PRO A 117 -7.27 -8.38 -13.54
CA PRO A 117 -7.21 -9.83 -13.53
C PRO A 117 -7.65 -10.41 -12.19
N GLU A 118 -8.36 -11.53 -12.25
CA GLU A 118 -8.81 -12.27 -11.09
C GLU A 118 -8.25 -13.70 -11.14
N VAL A 119 -7.91 -14.24 -9.99
CA VAL A 119 -7.56 -15.64 -9.78
C VAL A 119 -8.21 -16.12 -8.48
N ASP A 120 -8.44 -17.42 -8.38
CA ASP A 120 -8.90 -17.99 -7.12
C ASP A 120 -7.80 -17.98 -6.05
N ARG A 121 -8.23 -18.11 -4.79
CA ARG A 121 -7.34 -18.09 -3.64
C ARG A 121 -6.27 -19.20 -3.70
N ALA A 122 -6.62 -20.40 -4.12
CA ALA A 122 -5.70 -21.54 -4.14
C ALA A 122 -4.57 -21.32 -5.16
N THR A 123 -4.90 -20.81 -6.34
CA THR A 123 -3.93 -20.41 -7.37
C THR A 123 -2.97 -19.32 -6.86
N TRP A 124 -3.50 -18.28 -6.18
CA TRP A 124 -2.68 -17.23 -5.61
C TRP A 124 -1.76 -17.73 -4.50
N GLU A 125 -2.28 -18.50 -3.54
CA GLU A 125 -1.47 -19.06 -2.46
C GLU A 125 -0.39 -20.01 -2.98
N ALA A 126 -0.69 -20.83 -4.02
CA ALA A 126 0.32 -21.66 -4.66
C ALA A 126 1.42 -20.82 -5.32
N HIS A 127 1.03 -19.69 -5.98
CA HIS A 127 2.00 -18.75 -6.54
C HIS A 127 2.88 -18.15 -5.45
N LEU A 128 2.31 -17.71 -4.31
CA LEU A 128 3.08 -17.16 -3.19
C LEU A 128 4.05 -18.19 -2.58
N ARG A 129 3.63 -19.45 -2.41
CA ARG A 129 4.52 -20.52 -1.86
C ARG A 129 5.73 -20.79 -2.74
N ASN A 130 5.68 -20.45 -4.02
CA ASN A 130 6.80 -20.56 -4.95
C ASN A 130 7.76 -19.35 -4.90
N GLN A 131 7.46 -18.33 -4.08
CA GLN A 131 8.34 -17.18 -3.92
C GLN A 131 9.43 -17.45 -2.87
N SER A 132 10.59 -16.82 -3.04
CA SER A 132 11.76 -16.99 -2.15
C SER A 132 11.68 -16.12 -0.90
N PHE A 133 10.71 -16.34 -0.01
CA PHE A 133 10.60 -15.59 1.25
C PHE A 133 11.79 -15.79 2.19
N THR A 134 12.52 -16.87 2.07
CA THR A 134 13.69 -17.20 2.94
C THR A 134 14.82 -16.19 2.82
N ALA A 135 14.93 -15.50 1.68
CA ALA A 135 15.97 -14.50 1.43
C ALA A 135 15.53 -13.07 1.80
N LEU A 136 14.29 -12.89 2.27
CA LEU A 136 13.72 -11.58 2.56
C LEU A 136 13.79 -11.25 4.05
N ASP A 137 14.06 -9.99 4.37
CA ASP A 137 13.95 -9.44 5.71
C ASP A 137 12.55 -8.94 6.02
N MET A 138 11.84 -8.45 4.99
CA MET A 138 10.53 -7.83 5.16
C MET A 138 9.55 -8.24 4.06
N PHE A 139 8.33 -8.53 4.48
CA PHE A 139 7.18 -8.68 3.59
C PHE A 139 6.15 -7.59 3.90
N VAL A 140 5.80 -6.81 2.88
CA VAL A 140 4.86 -5.68 2.95
C VAL A 140 3.60 -6.06 2.19
N CYS A 141 2.52 -6.33 2.92
CA CYS A 141 1.21 -6.62 2.36
C CYS A 141 0.36 -5.36 2.39
N VAL A 142 0.15 -4.74 1.22
CA VAL A 142 -0.71 -3.55 1.05
C VAL A 142 -2.02 -3.93 0.37
N PRO A 143 -2.99 -2.99 0.20
CA PRO A 143 -4.34 -3.32 -0.27
C PRO A 143 -4.37 -4.22 -1.51
N PHE A 144 -5.08 -5.34 -1.35
CA PHE A 144 -5.30 -6.36 -2.36
C PHE A 144 -6.65 -7.06 -2.09
N PRO A 145 -7.29 -7.74 -3.06
CA PRO A 145 -8.56 -8.42 -2.80
C PRO A 145 -8.49 -9.34 -1.56
N VAL A 146 -9.49 -9.23 -0.69
CA VAL A 146 -9.52 -9.91 0.63
C VAL A 146 -9.18 -11.39 0.57
N PRO A 147 -9.74 -12.20 -0.36
CA PRO A 147 -9.42 -13.61 -0.44
C PRO A 147 -7.96 -13.91 -0.73
N LEU A 148 -7.26 -12.99 -1.40
CA LEU A 148 -5.86 -13.14 -1.80
C LEU A 148 -4.89 -12.62 -0.73
N MET A 149 -5.34 -11.67 0.09
CA MET A 149 -4.55 -11.04 1.14
C MET A 149 -4.49 -11.90 2.42
N GLY A 150 -5.59 -12.58 2.75
CA GLY A 150 -5.80 -13.21 4.07
C GLY A 150 -4.79 -14.28 4.48
N GLY A 151 -4.20 -15.01 3.52
CA GLY A 151 -3.21 -16.07 3.81
C GLY A 151 -1.76 -15.65 3.59
N ALA A 152 -1.52 -14.47 3.00
CA ALA A 152 -0.20 -14.09 2.54
C ALA A 152 0.82 -13.89 3.68
N LEU A 153 0.41 -13.23 4.78
CA LEU A 153 1.27 -13.02 5.95
C LEU A 153 1.65 -14.33 6.63
N GLU A 154 0.71 -15.28 6.69
CA GLU A 154 0.94 -16.62 7.23
C GLU A 154 1.93 -17.41 6.36
N ILE A 155 1.75 -17.38 5.02
CA ILE A 155 2.66 -18.04 4.07
C ILE A 155 4.08 -17.49 4.23
N ALA A 156 4.25 -16.17 4.31
CA ALA A 156 5.54 -15.53 4.50
C ALA A 156 6.21 -15.97 5.81
N LYS A 157 5.48 -15.93 6.95
CA LYS A 157 5.99 -16.39 8.25
C LYS A 157 6.30 -17.88 8.31
N THR A 158 5.51 -18.70 7.61
CA THR A 158 5.76 -20.15 7.52
C THR A 158 7.05 -20.44 6.75
N ALA A 159 7.29 -19.72 5.65
CA ALA A 159 8.49 -19.87 4.84
C ALA A 159 9.76 -19.28 5.51
N ASN A 160 9.59 -18.17 6.22
CA ASN A 160 10.67 -17.52 6.98
C ASN A 160 10.13 -16.99 8.33
N PRO A 161 10.31 -17.72 9.43
CA PRO A 161 9.83 -17.28 10.76
C PRO A 161 10.39 -15.92 11.22
N ASN A 162 11.54 -15.51 10.70
CA ASN A 162 12.20 -14.26 11.06
C ASN A 162 11.78 -13.07 10.18
N ILE A 163 11.01 -13.30 9.10
CA ILE A 163 10.58 -12.21 8.22
C ILE A 163 9.72 -11.20 8.98
N PHE A 164 9.97 -9.92 8.76
CA PHE A 164 9.14 -8.86 9.35
C PHE A 164 7.93 -8.59 8.45
N ASN A 165 6.73 -8.87 8.96
CA ASN A 165 5.48 -8.66 8.24
C ASN A 165 4.86 -7.30 8.57
N LEU A 166 4.86 -6.39 7.58
CA LEU A 166 4.15 -5.12 7.61
C LEU A 166 2.83 -5.27 6.86
N TRP A 167 1.72 -4.93 7.49
CA TRP A 167 0.39 -5.05 6.90
C TRP A 167 -0.35 -3.71 6.83
N VAL A 168 -0.92 -3.43 5.66
CA VAL A 168 -1.74 -2.25 5.36
C VAL A 168 -3.02 -2.74 4.69
N PRO A 169 -4.11 -3.02 5.41
CA PRO A 169 -5.35 -3.52 4.80
C PRO A 169 -6.02 -2.50 3.87
N GLY A 170 -5.85 -1.20 4.15
CA GLY A 170 -6.42 -0.11 3.38
C GLY A 170 -7.95 -0.20 3.29
N GLN A 171 -8.49 0.19 2.14
CA GLN A 171 -9.92 0.18 1.86
C GLN A 171 -10.60 -1.21 1.96
N TYR A 172 -9.84 -2.29 2.06
CA TYR A 172 -10.39 -3.63 2.24
C TYR A 172 -10.63 -3.99 3.72
N ALA A 173 -10.18 -3.16 4.66
CA ALA A 173 -10.36 -3.44 6.09
C ALA A 173 -11.83 -3.68 6.46
N ASP A 174 -12.74 -2.83 5.96
CA ASP A 174 -14.18 -2.90 6.23
C ASP A 174 -14.91 -4.03 5.50
N SER A 175 -14.25 -4.70 4.57
CA SER A 175 -14.75 -5.90 3.88
C SER A 175 -14.26 -7.21 4.51
N MET A 176 -13.40 -7.15 5.55
CA MET A 176 -12.86 -8.32 6.23
C MET A 176 -13.73 -8.74 7.41
N SER A 177 -13.93 -10.05 7.57
CA SER A 177 -14.56 -10.61 8.76
C SER A 177 -13.65 -10.51 9.99
N ALA A 178 -14.23 -10.65 11.18
CA ALA A 178 -13.47 -10.70 12.44
C ALA A 178 -12.39 -11.80 12.42
N ASP A 179 -12.68 -12.94 11.80
CA ASP A 179 -11.75 -14.07 11.74
C ASP A 179 -10.61 -13.82 10.74
N ASP A 180 -10.90 -13.19 9.60
CA ASP A 180 -9.86 -12.75 8.65
C ASP A 180 -8.91 -11.75 9.30
N LEU A 181 -9.45 -10.76 10.02
CA LEU A 181 -8.67 -9.77 10.75
C LEU A 181 -7.78 -10.41 11.83
N ARG A 182 -8.33 -11.31 12.63
CA ARG A 182 -7.55 -12.01 13.67
C ARG A 182 -6.46 -12.86 13.08
N ARG A 183 -6.77 -13.61 12.00
CA ARG A 183 -5.79 -14.45 11.29
C ARG A 183 -4.64 -13.62 10.71
N ALA A 184 -4.93 -12.52 10.03
CA ALA A 184 -3.90 -11.64 9.48
C ALA A 184 -3.03 -11.03 10.59
N LEU A 185 -3.66 -10.55 11.68
CA LEU A 185 -2.95 -9.94 12.80
C LEU A 185 -2.08 -10.92 13.60
N MET A 186 -2.40 -12.22 13.62
CA MET A 186 -1.50 -13.22 14.24
C MET A 186 -0.12 -13.22 13.61
N HIS A 187 -0.03 -12.98 12.31
CA HIS A 187 1.22 -13.01 11.54
C HIS A 187 1.77 -11.62 11.20
N CYS A 188 1.17 -10.56 11.73
CA CYS A 188 1.54 -9.17 11.50
C CYS A 188 2.45 -8.66 12.62
N ASP A 189 3.59 -8.07 12.27
CA ASP A 189 4.51 -7.41 13.22
C ASP A 189 4.21 -5.91 13.35
N LEU A 190 3.79 -5.26 12.26
CA LEU A 190 3.39 -3.85 12.23
C LEU A 190 2.14 -3.65 11.37
N LEU A 191 1.08 -3.12 11.97
CA LEU A 191 -0.14 -2.69 11.28
C LEU A 191 -0.05 -1.19 10.98
N ILE A 192 -0.37 -0.81 9.74
CA ILE A 192 -0.55 0.60 9.35
C ILE A 192 -1.94 0.76 8.74
N GLY A 193 -2.65 1.78 9.16
CA GLY A 193 -3.95 2.13 8.61
C GLY A 193 -4.32 3.56 8.93
N ASN A 194 -5.36 4.07 8.28
CA ASN A 194 -5.93 5.36 8.67
C ASN A 194 -6.87 5.19 9.88
N ALA A 195 -7.29 6.32 10.46
CA ALA A 195 -8.14 6.32 11.66
C ALA A 195 -9.47 5.54 11.47
N HIS A 196 -10.04 5.57 10.25
CA HIS A 196 -11.25 4.82 9.91
C HIS A 196 -10.98 3.30 9.90
N GLU A 197 -9.94 2.87 9.19
CA GLU A 197 -9.53 1.47 9.06
C GLU A 197 -9.20 0.86 10.43
N ILE A 198 -8.38 1.55 11.21
CA ILE A 198 -8.01 1.11 12.57
C ILE A 198 -9.23 1.09 13.50
N GLY A 199 -10.13 2.08 13.38
CA GLY A 199 -11.40 2.12 14.10
C GLY A 199 -12.28 0.91 13.79
N TYR A 200 -12.44 0.57 12.50
CA TYR A 200 -13.17 -0.61 12.07
C TYR A 200 -12.59 -1.91 12.64
N ILE A 201 -11.27 -2.09 12.56
CA ILE A 201 -10.57 -3.28 13.09
C ILE A 201 -10.82 -3.43 14.60
N ARG A 202 -10.73 -2.33 15.37
CA ARG A 202 -11.01 -2.35 16.82
C ARG A 202 -12.44 -2.78 17.13
N GLN A 203 -13.42 -2.35 16.34
CA GLN A 203 -14.84 -2.67 16.53
C GLN A 203 -15.16 -4.10 16.11
N THR A 204 -14.65 -4.54 14.96
CA THR A 204 -14.98 -5.83 14.36
C THR A 204 -14.26 -7.00 15.04
N ALA A 205 -13.02 -6.80 15.49
CA ALA A 205 -12.22 -7.81 16.18
C ALA A 205 -11.68 -7.27 17.51
N PRO A 206 -12.53 -7.09 18.53
CA PRO A 206 -12.12 -6.54 19.83
C PRO A 206 -10.93 -7.32 20.43
N GLY A 207 -9.97 -6.58 20.98
CA GLY A 207 -8.78 -7.15 21.61
C GLY A 207 -7.67 -7.61 20.66
N CYS A 208 -7.92 -7.69 19.35
CA CYS A 208 -6.92 -8.19 18.39
C CYS A 208 -5.68 -7.30 18.22
N LEU A 209 -5.77 -6.03 18.63
CA LEU A 209 -4.65 -5.08 18.60
C LEU A 209 -3.85 -5.03 19.93
N THR A 210 -4.22 -5.83 20.92
CA THR A 210 -3.45 -5.93 22.17
C THR A 210 -2.07 -6.50 21.86
N ASN A 211 -1.03 -5.86 22.38
CA ASN A 211 0.39 -6.21 22.13
C ASN A 211 0.80 -6.16 20.64
N LYS A 212 0.12 -5.36 19.83
CA LYS A 212 0.48 -5.10 18.43
C LYS A 212 0.99 -3.69 18.25
N SER A 213 2.00 -3.55 17.39
CA SER A 213 2.48 -2.24 16.96
C SER A 213 1.59 -1.71 15.84
N VAL A 214 1.05 -0.51 16.05
CA VAL A 214 0.10 0.12 15.14
C VAL A 214 0.56 1.54 14.83
N ILE A 215 0.55 1.90 13.55
CA ILE A 215 0.69 3.29 13.09
C ILE A 215 -0.66 3.71 12.50
N GLU A 216 -1.26 4.75 13.09
CA GLU A 216 -2.54 5.31 12.68
C GLU A 216 -2.30 6.67 12.02
N THR A 217 -2.62 6.78 10.74
CA THR A 217 -2.57 8.02 9.97
C THR A 217 -3.96 8.66 9.90
N ASP A 218 -4.03 9.99 9.73
CA ASP A 218 -5.31 10.70 9.64
C ASP A 218 -5.18 12.00 8.80
N GLY A 219 -4.80 11.85 7.55
CA GLY A 219 -4.61 12.96 6.62
C GLY A 219 -3.60 13.98 7.13
N ALA A 220 -4.06 15.22 7.33
CA ALA A 220 -3.22 16.31 7.86
C ALA A 220 -3.08 16.31 9.39
N ARG A 221 -3.81 15.44 10.10
CA ARG A 221 -3.71 15.30 11.55
C ARG A 221 -2.42 14.57 11.95
N PRO A 222 -1.96 14.72 13.21
CA PRO A 222 -0.77 14.02 13.68
C PRO A 222 -0.89 12.51 13.55
N VAL A 223 0.20 11.87 13.14
CA VAL A 223 0.31 10.40 13.10
C VAL A 223 0.42 9.88 14.53
N ARG A 224 -0.42 8.92 14.88
CA ARG A 224 -0.41 8.23 16.18
C ARG A 224 0.26 6.87 16.03
N THR A 225 1.04 6.48 17.02
CA THR A 225 1.61 5.13 17.12
C THR A 225 1.26 4.52 18.47
N VAL A 226 0.89 3.27 18.45
CA VAL A 226 0.75 2.42 19.65
C VAL A 226 1.76 1.30 19.50
N LEU A 227 2.64 1.15 20.46
CA LEU A 227 3.70 0.14 20.44
C LEU A 227 3.21 -1.16 21.09
N SER A 228 3.93 -2.23 20.88
CA SER A 228 3.57 -3.55 21.41
C SER A 228 3.49 -3.60 22.96
N ASP A 229 4.24 -2.74 23.64
CA ASP A 229 4.21 -2.56 25.10
C ASP A 229 3.09 -1.61 25.61
N GLY A 230 2.23 -1.11 24.70
CA GLY A 230 1.15 -0.17 24.99
C GLY A 230 1.57 1.32 25.01
N ASN A 231 2.86 1.62 24.91
CA ASN A 231 3.33 3.00 24.83
C ASN A 231 2.80 3.69 23.57
N GLN A 232 2.43 4.97 23.71
CA GLN A 232 1.91 5.77 22.60
C GLN A 232 2.85 6.92 22.26
N ARG A 233 2.89 7.26 20.97
CA ARG A 233 3.59 8.44 20.46
C ARG A 233 2.68 9.16 19.46
N THR A 234 2.88 10.46 19.34
CA THR A 234 2.17 11.29 18.37
C THR A 234 3.20 12.19 17.69
N LEU A 235 3.22 12.14 16.37
CA LEU A 235 4.12 12.96 15.57
C LEU A 235 3.32 13.94 14.72
N PRO A 236 3.67 15.23 14.74
CA PRO A 236 2.98 16.23 13.94
C PRO A 236 3.21 16.01 12.45
N THR A 237 2.18 16.23 11.66
CA THR A 237 2.24 16.26 10.20
C THR A 237 2.42 17.69 9.74
N PRO A 238 3.50 18.03 9.01
CA PRO A 238 3.72 19.39 8.53
C PRO A 238 2.66 19.78 7.50
N ARG A 239 2.25 21.05 7.50
CA ARG A 239 1.41 21.59 6.43
C ARG A 239 2.19 21.61 5.13
N ILE A 240 1.66 20.98 4.11
CA ILE A 240 2.18 21.03 2.74
C ILE A 240 1.33 22.05 1.95
N SER A 241 1.98 23.00 1.31
CA SER A 241 1.31 24.00 0.48
C SER A 241 2.11 24.24 -0.81
N PRO A 242 1.49 24.11 -1.99
CA PRO A 242 0.11 23.62 -2.18
C PRO A 242 0.00 22.11 -1.97
N ALA A 243 -1.13 21.67 -1.39
CA ALA A 243 -1.55 20.28 -1.46
C ALA A 243 -2.23 20.09 -2.83
N VAL A 244 -1.66 19.22 -3.68
CA VAL A 244 -2.10 19.07 -5.08
C VAL A 244 -3.03 17.87 -5.25
N ASP A 245 -2.60 16.69 -4.77
CA ASP A 245 -3.34 15.44 -4.93
C ASP A 245 -3.02 14.48 -3.77
N PRO A 246 -4.00 14.06 -2.95
CA PRO A 246 -3.78 13.14 -1.86
C PRO A 246 -3.64 11.67 -2.29
N THR A 247 -3.88 11.36 -3.57
CA THR A 247 -3.81 9.99 -4.10
C THR A 247 -2.41 9.40 -3.90
N GLY A 248 -2.35 8.21 -3.28
CA GLY A 248 -1.08 7.51 -3.04
C GLY A 248 -0.24 8.04 -1.88
N CYS A 249 -0.70 9.07 -1.12
CA CYS A 249 0.06 9.56 0.04
C CYS A 249 0.25 8.49 1.12
N GLY A 250 -0.72 7.61 1.33
CA GLY A 250 -0.61 6.47 2.23
C GLY A 250 0.47 5.48 1.79
N ASP A 251 0.50 5.16 0.50
CA ASP A 251 1.51 4.27 -0.08
C ASP A 251 2.90 4.89 -0.03
N ALA A 252 3.00 6.21 -0.31
CA ALA A 252 4.25 6.96 -0.18
C ALA A 252 4.73 7.00 1.28
N PHE A 253 3.82 7.13 2.25
CA PHE A 253 4.15 7.01 3.67
C PHE A 253 4.75 5.64 3.99
N VAL A 254 4.13 4.56 3.52
CA VAL A 254 4.63 3.19 3.68
C VAL A 254 6.02 3.05 3.04
N ALA A 255 6.20 3.50 1.80
CA ALA A 255 7.48 3.46 1.13
C ALA A 255 8.57 4.22 1.90
N GLY A 256 8.23 5.40 2.44
CA GLY A 256 9.17 6.26 3.16
C GLY A 256 9.69 5.67 4.45
N LEU A 257 8.86 4.91 5.18
CA LEU A 257 9.25 4.33 6.46
C LEU A 257 10.12 3.06 6.33
N ILE A 258 9.97 2.29 5.24
CA ILE A 258 10.62 0.98 5.07
C ILE A 258 12.15 1.03 5.19
N PRO A 259 12.89 1.95 4.53
CA PRO A 259 14.35 2.00 4.68
C PRO A 259 14.81 2.24 6.12
N GLN A 260 14.12 3.12 6.85
CA GLN A 260 14.42 3.38 8.25
C GLN A 260 14.05 2.21 9.16
N LEU A 261 12.99 1.48 8.83
CA LEU A 261 12.59 0.28 9.54
C LEU A 261 13.59 -0.85 9.32
N LEU A 262 14.07 -1.07 8.10
CA LEU A 262 15.15 -2.03 7.81
C LEU A 262 16.42 -1.69 8.61
N GLN A 263 16.85 -0.43 8.60
CA GLN A 263 18.02 -0.01 9.41
C GLN A 263 17.81 -0.24 10.91
N ALA A 264 16.58 -0.06 11.41
CA ALA A 264 16.28 -0.33 12.81
C ALA A 264 16.28 -1.83 13.12
N LEU A 265 15.79 -2.67 12.21
CA LEU A 265 15.83 -4.13 12.32
C LEU A 265 17.27 -4.64 12.30
N ASP A 266 18.12 -4.13 11.39
CA ASP A 266 19.55 -4.48 11.33
C ASP A 266 20.30 -4.11 12.61
N ALA A 267 20.04 -2.92 13.13
CA ALA A 267 20.78 -2.39 14.29
C ALA A 267 20.30 -2.93 15.64
N LEU A 268 19.01 -3.26 15.78
CA LEU A 268 18.37 -3.52 17.07
C LEU A 268 17.65 -4.87 17.13
N GLY A 269 17.41 -5.52 15.98
CA GLY A 269 16.62 -6.73 15.85
C GLY A 269 15.10 -6.48 15.96
N SER A 270 14.34 -7.52 15.66
CA SER A 270 12.86 -7.49 15.64
C SER A 270 12.22 -7.21 17.01
N ALA A 271 12.91 -7.44 18.10
CA ALA A 271 12.41 -7.17 19.46
C ALA A 271 12.55 -5.69 19.89
N HIS A 272 13.37 -4.89 19.20
CA HIS A 272 13.74 -3.55 19.72
C HIS A 272 13.66 -2.42 18.68
N TRP A 273 13.22 -2.68 17.43
CA TRP A 273 13.10 -1.68 16.36
C TRP A 273 12.21 -0.49 16.75
N GLU A 274 11.22 -0.71 17.61
CA GLU A 274 10.29 0.32 18.10
C GLU A 274 10.98 1.51 18.78
N ARG A 275 12.20 1.32 19.28
CA ARG A 275 13.01 2.42 19.83
C ARG A 275 13.30 3.51 18.79
N LYS A 276 13.23 3.19 17.51
CA LYS A 276 13.42 4.12 16.39
C LYS A 276 12.10 4.61 15.75
N ILE A 277 10.95 4.31 16.36
CA ILE A 277 9.63 4.60 15.77
C ILE A 277 9.47 6.05 15.30
N ASN A 278 9.99 7.03 16.05
CA ASN A 278 9.89 8.43 15.66
C ASN A 278 10.64 8.74 14.35
N ALA A 279 11.82 8.16 14.14
CA ALA A 279 12.59 8.33 12.91
C ALA A 279 11.89 7.65 11.74
N ILE A 280 11.39 6.42 11.96
CA ILE A 280 10.64 5.64 10.99
C ILE A 280 9.41 6.41 10.51
N VAL A 281 8.57 6.89 11.43
CA VAL A 281 7.35 7.64 11.09
C VAL A 281 7.65 8.98 10.42
N ARG A 282 8.69 9.71 10.84
CA ARG A 282 9.11 10.95 10.17
C ARG A 282 9.50 10.75 8.72
N ALA A 283 10.19 9.65 8.41
CA ALA A 283 10.56 9.33 7.04
C ALA A 283 9.31 9.05 6.18
N GLY A 284 8.31 8.33 6.73
CA GLY A 284 7.01 8.14 6.09
C GLY A 284 6.27 9.45 5.84
N ILE A 285 6.17 10.33 6.87
CA ILE A 285 5.55 11.67 6.75
C ILE A 285 6.24 12.50 5.66
N HIS A 286 7.57 12.48 5.60
CA HIS A 286 8.33 13.22 4.58
C HIS A 286 7.97 12.75 3.17
N GLN A 287 7.99 11.44 2.93
CA GLN A 287 7.71 10.86 1.62
C GLN A 287 6.25 11.13 1.18
N ALA A 288 5.28 11.01 2.11
CA ALA A 288 3.88 11.38 1.87
C ALA A 288 3.74 12.84 1.46
N GLY A 289 4.52 13.74 2.09
CA GLY A 289 4.54 15.16 1.75
C GLY A 289 5.05 15.44 0.33
N LEU A 290 6.04 14.69 -0.14
CA LEU A 290 6.52 14.79 -1.53
C LEU A 290 5.43 14.33 -2.51
N CYS A 291 4.74 13.23 -2.22
CA CYS A 291 3.62 12.74 -3.03
C CYS A 291 2.49 13.77 -3.10
N LEU A 292 2.05 14.31 -1.97
CA LEU A 292 0.97 15.30 -1.88
C LEU A 292 1.21 16.56 -2.73
N SER A 293 2.45 16.90 -2.99
CA SER A 293 2.84 18.08 -3.77
C SER A 293 2.77 17.89 -5.29
N GLN A 294 2.39 16.69 -5.76
CA GLN A 294 2.33 16.33 -7.18
C GLN A 294 0.95 15.73 -7.52
N ARG A 295 0.63 15.67 -8.82
CA ARG A 295 -0.57 15.00 -9.30
C ARG A 295 -0.23 13.57 -9.72
N GLY A 296 -0.99 12.59 -9.19
CA GLY A 296 -0.75 11.18 -9.42
C GLY A 296 0.33 10.59 -8.51
N SER A 297 0.11 9.34 -8.11
CA SER A 297 0.85 8.67 -7.04
C SER A 297 2.30 8.25 -7.39
N GLN A 298 2.67 8.23 -8.68
CA GLN A 298 4.01 7.81 -9.13
C GLN A 298 4.69 8.90 -9.99
N THR A 299 4.54 10.17 -9.60
CA THR A 299 5.11 11.32 -10.34
C THR A 299 6.05 12.16 -9.50
N TYR A 300 6.01 12.02 -8.18
CA TYR A 300 6.89 12.76 -7.28
C TYR A 300 8.36 12.31 -7.41
N ARG A 301 9.28 13.15 -6.98
CA ARG A 301 10.71 12.91 -7.07
C ARG A 301 11.36 13.12 -5.71
N ARG A 302 12.47 12.46 -5.47
CA ARG A 302 13.36 12.76 -4.34
C ARG A 302 13.91 14.18 -4.54
N ARG A 303 13.83 15.01 -3.51
CA ARG A 303 14.48 16.33 -3.50
C ARG A 303 15.88 16.24 -2.93
#